data_78c41865387cda7fbafb337c03f244c0
#
_entry.id   78c41865387cda7fbafb337c03f244c0
#
_cell.length_a   1.000
_cell.length_b   1.000
_cell.length_c   1.000
_cell.angle_alpha   90.00
_cell.angle_beta   90.00
_cell.angle_gamma   90.00
#
_symmetry.space_group_name_H-M   'P 1'
#
loop_
_entity.id
_entity.type
_entity.pdbx_description
1 polymer ?
#
loop_
_entity_poly.entity_id
_entity_poly.type
_entity_poly.pdbx_seq_one_letter_code
_entity_poly.pdbx_strand_id
1 'polypeptide(L)'
;MSQEKFYGFEFVKESGGIKEYTMTSNGLRVLLKQDNTAPVATFMVTYEVGSRNEAIGYTGSTHLLEHLMFKGSRKFNTKKGNSVFQTLQSLGARMNATTWLDRTNYFAVLPSENLETLIEIEADRMRNAYIKEEDRQSEMTVVRNEFERGQNSPSGVLDENIWATAYQAHPYHHSTIGWKEDIENVSIERLKEFYDTFYWPNNATAIAIGDFTEENALAMIKKHFGKIRKSTKPIPEVYTAEPKQEGIRTITLKRAGQQGIVGVAHKTPAATDADAAAFMVLSSILSSGKNSRFYKNITDKGLTTSVYIWDSLFRDPGLFTVYANLSPEVDHKTVEKAIVDEYEKIKKDGVTDGEVKKAQSQLIASMKFSQDGSYAIASGLNEAIASGDWTLYTTYGEKISAVTKEDIKRIVNKYFLEDLSTVGYFIPLGSGGQGKKAATSAKELEKMKLKHFSTDEETLSSKIIDTEPVKGIRLLTLKRGTGVVTMRGSMLGGDVYSTKNSRTADMVAAMLDQGTTNMSKFEISEKLESAGARLSFFNGQARVGFSGNFLSEDTNMVIGLLADQLKNPLFAEGDLEKSKKDSNTNKRQN
;
A
#
# COMPACT_ATOMS: atom_id res chain seq x y z
N MET A 1 26.32 20.42 22.35
CA MET A 1 25.64 19.51 23.28
C MET A 1 26.34 18.17 23.19
N SER A 2 26.82 17.61 24.30
CA SER A 2 27.46 16.29 24.33
C SER A 2 26.42 15.27 23.94
N GLN A 3 26.69 14.52 22.85
CA GLN A 3 25.85 13.38 22.45
C GLN A 3 25.88 12.37 23.60
N GLU A 4 24.76 12.22 24.31
CA GLU A 4 24.64 11.21 25.36
C GLU A 4 24.69 9.82 24.71
N LYS A 5 25.74 9.08 25.03
CA LYS A 5 25.83 7.66 24.65
C LYS A 5 24.90 6.84 25.55
N PHE A 6 23.72 6.55 25.03
CA PHE A 6 22.71 5.77 25.73
C PHE A 6 22.92 4.28 25.47
N TYR A 7 23.34 3.51 26.46
CA TYR A 7 23.47 2.03 26.38
C TYR A 7 24.22 1.45 25.17
N GLY A 8 25.15 2.19 24.57
CA GLY A 8 25.87 1.75 23.36
C GLY A 8 25.18 2.13 22.05
N PHE A 9 24.27 3.09 22.15
CA PHE A 9 23.67 3.78 21.02
C PHE A 9 24.06 5.25 21.04
N GLU A 10 24.11 5.84 19.88
CA GLU A 10 24.23 7.27 19.66
C GLU A 10 22.87 7.79 19.20
N PHE A 11 22.33 8.77 19.92
CA PHE A 11 21.12 9.48 19.48
C PHE A 11 21.47 10.36 18.30
N VAL A 12 20.68 10.25 17.21
CA VAL A 12 20.91 11.00 15.95
C VAL A 12 19.97 12.20 15.86
N LYS A 13 18.67 11.93 15.88
CA LYS A 13 17.63 12.97 15.74
C LYS A 13 16.26 12.46 16.18
N GLU A 14 15.33 13.40 16.31
CA GLU A 14 13.91 13.10 16.50
C GLU A 14 13.06 13.85 15.47
N SER A 15 12.02 13.21 14.95
CA SER A 15 11.04 13.84 14.07
C SER A 15 9.68 13.18 14.26
N GLY A 16 8.63 13.98 14.48
CA GLY A 16 7.25 13.49 14.66
C GLY A 16 7.08 12.50 15.83
N GLY A 17 7.88 12.64 16.90
CA GLY A 17 7.88 11.73 18.03
C GLY A 17 8.55 10.37 17.77
N ILE A 18 9.30 10.25 16.66
CA ILE A 18 10.11 9.09 16.32
C ILE A 18 11.57 9.45 16.55
N LYS A 19 12.24 8.67 17.39
CA LYS A 19 13.66 8.87 17.73
C LYS A 19 14.54 7.93 16.93
N GLU A 20 15.60 8.47 16.34
CA GLU A 20 16.63 7.73 15.63
C GLU A 20 17.86 7.54 16.52
N TYR A 21 18.31 6.30 16.58
CA TYR A 21 19.55 5.88 17.21
C TYR A 21 20.42 5.10 16.23
N THR A 22 21.73 5.18 16.40
CA THR A 22 22.69 4.29 15.72
C THR A 22 23.43 3.45 16.75
N MET A 23 23.43 2.13 16.58
CA MET A 23 24.19 1.22 17.43
C MET A 23 25.69 1.40 17.13
N THR A 24 26.47 1.83 18.11
CA THR A 24 27.88 2.20 17.92
C THR A 24 28.78 1.04 17.53
N SER A 25 28.41 -0.21 17.93
CA SER A 25 29.23 -1.41 17.66
C SER A 25 29.15 -1.93 16.23
N ASN A 26 28.02 -1.70 15.53
CA ASN A 26 27.79 -2.32 14.23
C ASN A 26 27.03 -1.47 13.21
N GLY A 27 26.63 -0.25 13.59
CA GLY A 27 25.98 0.70 12.68
C GLY A 27 24.49 0.41 12.40
N LEU A 28 23.83 -0.49 13.15
CA LEU A 28 22.39 -0.70 13.04
C LEU A 28 21.66 0.60 13.37
N ARG A 29 20.84 1.09 12.43
CA ARG A 29 19.89 2.18 12.67
C ARG A 29 18.70 1.64 13.45
N VAL A 30 18.24 2.40 14.43
CA VAL A 30 17.06 2.05 15.24
C VAL A 30 16.12 3.22 15.26
N LEU A 31 14.86 3.00 14.89
CA LEU A 31 13.77 3.96 15.01
C LEU A 31 12.80 3.50 16.09
N LEU A 32 12.56 4.35 17.08
CA LEU A 32 11.68 4.07 18.21
C LEU A 32 10.55 5.08 18.30
N LYS A 33 9.33 4.57 18.55
CA LYS A 33 8.18 5.38 18.97
C LYS A 33 7.38 4.64 20.02
N GLN A 34 7.26 5.23 21.21
CA GLN A 34 6.38 4.72 22.24
C GLN A 34 4.92 5.06 21.91
N ASP A 35 4.05 4.06 22.07
CA ASP A 35 2.61 4.18 21.93
C ASP A 35 1.93 3.20 22.90
N ASN A 36 1.54 3.70 24.06
CA ASN A 36 0.96 2.91 25.14
C ASN A 36 -0.58 2.87 25.06
N THR A 37 -1.17 3.16 23.89
CA THR A 37 -2.63 3.14 23.69
C THR A 37 -3.22 1.74 23.73
N ALA A 38 -2.40 0.73 23.48
CA ALA A 38 -2.74 -0.68 23.58
C ALA A 38 -1.49 -1.49 23.97
N PRO A 39 -1.64 -2.63 24.70
CA PRO A 39 -0.51 -3.46 25.15
C PRO A 39 0.06 -4.33 24.00
N VAL A 40 0.40 -3.70 22.90
CA VAL A 40 0.94 -4.37 21.71
C VAL A 40 2.17 -3.61 21.20
N ALA A 41 3.08 -4.33 20.55
CA ALA A 41 4.22 -3.76 19.88
C ALA A 41 4.39 -4.33 18.48
N THR A 42 4.86 -3.50 17.56
CA THR A 42 5.36 -3.90 16.25
C THR A 42 6.88 -3.78 16.27
N PHE A 43 7.54 -4.85 15.87
CA PHE A 43 8.96 -4.80 15.53
C PHE A 43 9.15 -5.19 14.08
N MET A 44 9.94 -4.39 13.36
CA MET A 44 10.22 -4.59 11.95
C MET A 44 11.71 -4.37 11.70
N VAL A 45 12.30 -5.21 10.87
CA VAL A 45 13.65 -4.98 10.34
C VAL A 45 13.53 -4.74 8.84
N THR A 46 13.93 -3.58 8.40
CA THR A 46 14.00 -3.17 7.00
C THR A 46 15.44 -3.25 6.53
N TYR A 47 15.72 -4.08 5.55
CA TYR A 47 17.00 -4.13 4.85
C TYR A 47 16.93 -3.22 3.62
N GLU A 48 17.94 -2.38 3.41
CA GLU A 48 18.03 -1.50 2.24
C GLU A 48 18.55 -2.30 1.04
N VAL A 49 17.81 -3.34 0.67
CA VAL A 49 18.06 -4.22 -0.47
C VAL A 49 16.73 -4.73 -1.03
N GLY A 50 16.56 -4.62 -2.32
CA GLY A 50 15.39 -5.07 -3.07
C GLY A 50 15.78 -5.54 -4.46
N SER A 51 14.80 -5.69 -5.36
CA SER A 51 15.08 -6.14 -6.72
C SER A 51 16.00 -5.20 -7.50
N ARG A 52 16.07 -3.92 -7.13
CA ARG A 52 17.04 -2.95 -7.64
C ARG A 52 18.50 -3.42 -7.54
N ASN A 53 18.80 -4.27 -6.57
CA ASN A 53 20.16 -4.77 -6.31
C ASN A 53 20.48 -6.07 -7.04
N GLU A 54 19.57 -6.55 -7.86
CA GLU A 54 19.72 -7.76 -8.65
C GLU A 54 20.32 -7.45 -10.04
N ALA A 55 20.90 -8.45 -10.67
CA ALA A 55 21.34 -8.36 -12.05
C ALA A 55 20.71 -9.46 -12.89
N ILE A 56 20.77 -9.31 -14.21
CA ILE A 56 20.30 -10.31 -15.17
C ILE A 56 20.99 -11.67 -14.88
N GLY A 57 20.21 -12.73 -14.92
CA GLY A 57 20.63 -14.09 -14.61
C GLY A 57 20.31 -14.52 -13.17
N TYR A 58 19.86 -13.61 -12.31
CA TYR A 58 19.37 -13.91 -10.96
C TYR A 58 18.33 -12.91 -10.43
N THR A 59 17.52 -12.34 -11.32
CA THR A 59 16.37 -11.52 -10.92
C THR A 59 15.36 -12.37 -10.15
N GLY A 60 14.67 -11.78 -9.18
CA GLY A 60 13.78 -12.48 -8.26
C GLY A 60 14.49 -13.13 -7.06
N SER A 61 15.83 -13.03 -6.97
CA SER A 61 16.61 -13.58 -5.85
C SER A 61 16.24 -12.97 -4.51
N THR A 62 15.94 -11.68 -4.47
CA THR A 62 15.57 -11.00 -3.24
C THR A 62 14.25 -11.53 -2.69
N HIS A 63 13.26 -11.72 -3.56
CA HIS A 63 11.96 -12.27 -3.20
C HIS A 63 12.06 -13.74 -2.79
N LEU A 64 12.78 -14.56 -3.54
CA LEU A 64 13.01 -15.96 -3.17
C LEU A 64 13.75 -16.07 -1.82
N LEU A 65 14.72 -15.19 -1.57
CA LEU A 65 15.42 -15.15 -0.29
C LEU A 65 14.49 -14.75 0.86
N GLU A 66 13.52 -13.85 0.61
CA GLU A 66 12.49 -13.53 1.60
C GLU A 66 11.78 -14.81 2.08
N HIS A 67 11.34 -15.68 1.17
CA HIS A 67 10.73 -16.98 1.50
C HIS A 67 11.66 -17.88 2.31
N LEU A 68 12.93 -17.97 1.88
CA LEU A 68 13.92 -18.81 2.54
C LEU A 68 14.23 -18.37 3.98
N MET A 69 14.11 -17.09 4.28
CA MET A 69 14.30 -16.53 5.62
C MET A 69 13.28 -17.06 6.65
N PHE A 70 12.17 -17.66 6.23
CA PHE A 70 11.20 -18.31 7.11
C PHE A 70 11.46 -19.80 7.32
N LYS A 71 12.37 -20.45 6.55
CA LYS A 71 12.61 -21.88 6.62
C LYS A 71 13.41 -22.33 7.85
N GLY A 72 14.05 -21.39 8.52
CA GLY A 72 14.71 -21.61 9.79
C GLY A 72 16.05 -20.91 9.93
N SER A 73 16.50 -20.87 11.16
CA SER A 73 17.77 -20.30 11.55
C SER A 73 18.44 -21.16 12.60
N ARG A 74 19.62 -20.75 13.04
CA ARG A 74 20.38 -21.51 14.04
C ARG A 74 19.60 -21.74 15.34
N LYS A 75 18.86 -20.74 15.81
CA LYS A 75 18.08 -20.85 17.04
C LYS A 75 16.66 -21.33 16.79
N PHE A 76 16.01 -20.88 15.72
CA PHE A 76 14.60 -21.09 15.42
C PHE A 76 14.44 -21.96 14.19
N ASN A 77 14.05 -23.23 14.39
CA ASN A 77 13.87 -24.17 13.28
C ASN A 77 12.95 -25.34 13.65
N THR A 78 12.40 -26.00 12.64
CA THR A 78 11.46 -27.12 12.79
C THR A 78 12.05 -28.32 13.54
N LYS A 79 13.36 -28.58 13.39
CA LYS A 79 14.03 -29.72 14.09
C LYS A 79 14.04 -29.52 15.62
N LYS A 80 14.01 -28.28 16.07
CA LYS A 80 13.93 -27.93 17.50
C LYS A 80 12.49 -27.74 18.00
N GLY A 81 11.49 -27.84 17.11
CA GLY A 81 10.10 -27.62 17.47
C GLY A 81 9.74 -26.15 17.78
N ASN A 82 10.59 -25.22 17.37
CA ASN A 82 10.45 -23.78 17.61
C ASN A 82 10.71 -22.95 16.34
N SER A 83 10.19 -23.38 15.20
CA SER A 83 10.30 -22.57 13.98
C SER A 83 9.73 -21.17 14.20
N VAL A 84 10.13 -20.21 13.36
CA VAL A 84 9.65 -18.83 13.43
C VAL A 84 8.12 -18.78 13.45
N PHE A 85 7.45 -19.51 12.55
CA PHE A 85 5.98 -19.60 12.52
C PHE A 85 5.39 -20.17 13.82
N GLN A 86 5.89 -21.31 14.28
CA GLN A 86 5.39 -21.95 15.50
C GLN A 86 5.55 -21.03 16.71
N THR A 87 6.72 -20.41 16.86
CA THR A 87 7.02 -19.51 17.98
C THR A 87 6.09 -18.30 17.95
N LEU A 88 6.02 -17.58 16.82
CA LEU A 88 5.23 -16.35 16.74
C LEU A 88 3.72 -16.62 16.81
N GLN A 89 3.22 -17.71 16.20
CA GLN A 89 1.81 -18.10 16.33
C GLN A 89 1.42 -18.44 17.77
N SER A 90 2.30 -19.13 18.53
CA SER A 90 2.02 -19.46 19.93
C SER A 90 1.93 -18.20 20.83
N LEU A 91 2.53 -17.09 20.41
CA LEU A 91 2.50 -15.78 21.08
C LEU A 91 1.34 -14.88 20.59
N GLY A 92 0.47 -15.39 19.70
CA GLY A 92 -0.62 -14.61 19.13
C GLY A 92 -0.16 -13.54 18.14
N ALA A 93 1.05 -13.64 17.60
CA ALA A 93 1.61 -12.66 16.68
C ALA A 93 0.98 -12.73 15.28
N ARG A 94 0.82 -11.55 14.66
CA ARG A 94 0.60 -11.41 13.21
C ARG A 94 1.92 -11.04 12.58
N MET A 95 2.41 -11.86 11.67
CA MET A 95 3.70 -11.67 11.02
C MET A 95 3.58 -11.74 9.50
N ASN A 96 4.50 -11.05 8.83
CA ASN A 96 4.71 -11.17 7.39
C ASN A 96 6.10 -10.63 7.02
N ALA A 97 6.43 -10.70 5.74
CA ALA A 97 7.53 -10.01 5.12
C ALA A 97 7.05 -9.41 3.78
N THR A 98 7.78 -8.48 3.24
CA THR A 98 7.55 -7.96 1.89
C THR A 98 8.86 -7.56 1.24
N THR A 99 8.98 -7.84 -0.05
CA THR A 99 10.07 -7.39 -0.90
C THR A 99 9.56 -6.41 -1.94
N TRP A 100 10.30 -5.32 -2.14
CA TRP A 100 10.01 -4.35 -3.19
C TRP A 100 11.28 -3.95 -3.93
N LEU A 101 11.24 -2.90 -4.72
CA LEU A 101 12.36 -2.47 -5.54
C LEU A 101 13.59 -2.09 -4.70
N ASP A 102 13.42 -1.33 -3.60
CA ASP A 102 14.51 -0.74 -2.82
C ASP A 102 14.68 -1.36 -1.43
N ARG A 103 13.80 -2.27 -1.01
CA ARG A 103 13.81 -2.80 0.36
C ARG A 103 13.23 -4.21 0.47
N THR A 104 13.66 -4.91 1.50
CA THR A 104 13.05 -6.13 2.02
C THR A 104 12.84 -5.97 3.51
N ASN A 105 11.63 -6.24 4.01
CA ASN A 105 11.36 -6.11 5.43
C ASN A 105 10.66 -7.35 6.00
N TYR A 106 10.91 -7.58 7.27
CA TYR A 106 10.30 -8.64 8.08
C TYR A 106 9.71 -8.02 9.33
N PHE A 107 8.49 -8.39 9.69
CA PHE A 107 7.81 -7.79 10.83
C PHE A 107 6.85 -8.75 11.52
N ALA A 108 6.59 -8.44 12.78
CA ALA A 108 5.41 -8.96 13.46
C ALA A 108 4.80 -7.92 14.41
N VAL A 109 3.51 -8.12 14.68
CA VAL A 109 2.73 -7.41 15.71
C VAL A 109 2.33 -8.43 16.74
N LEU A 110 2.59 -8.15 18.02
CA LEU A 110 2.35 -9.08 19.10
C LEU A 110 2.10 -8.34 20.43
N PRO A 111 1.61 -9.03 21.49
CA PRO A 111 1.56 -8.46 22.83
C PRO A 111 2.96 -7.98 23.28
N SER A 112 3.03 -6.78 23.84
CA SER A 112 4.30 -6.08 24.15
C SER A 112 5.23 -6.86 25.08
N GLU A 113 4.69 -7.70 25.96
CA GLU A 113 5.45 -8.59 26.84
C GLU A 113 6.33 -9.60 26.09
N ASN A 114 6.00 -9.90 24.83
CA ASN A 114 6.71 -10.86 23.98
C ASN A 114 7.68 -10.19 22.98
N LEU A 115 7.86 -8.86 23.06
CA LEU A 115 8.68 -8.10 22.13
C LEU A 115 10.13 -8.62 22.04
N GLU A 116 10.73 -9.03 23.17
CA GLU A 116 12.09 -9.54 23.19
C GLU A 116 12.28 -10.81 22.35
N THR A 117 11.30 -11.73 22.39
CA THR A 117 11.34 -12.95 21.56
C THR A 117 11.35 -12.61 20.07
N LEU A 118 10.58 -11.63 19.64
CA LEU A 118 10.57 -11.19 18.24
C LEU A 118 11.91 -10.56 17.85
N ILE A 119 12.48 -9.70 18.71
CA ILE A 119 13.80 -9.10 18.50
C ILE A 119 14.89 -10.19 18.39
N GLU A 120 14.81 -11.25 19.19
CA GLU A 120 15.74 -12.38 19.13
C GLU A 120 15.62 -13.14 17.80
N ILE A 121 14.39 -13.39 17.32
CA ILE A 121 14.15 -14.05 16.03
C ILE A 121 14.77 -13.26 14.89
N GLU A 122 14.51 -11.94 14.84
CA GLU A 122 15.03 -11.06 13.79
C GLU A 122 16.57 -10.99 13.81
N ALA A 123 17.15 -10.89 15.00
CA ALA A 123 18.61 -10.88 15.16
C ALA A 123 19.25 -12.20 14.74
N ASP A 124 18.62 -13.36 15.07
CA ASP A 124 19.18 -14.66 14.70
C ASP A 124 19.10 -14.88 13.19
N ARG A 125 17.95 -14.60 12.55
CA ARG A 125 17.83 -14.79 11.10
C ARG A 125 18.64 -13.81 10.26
N MET A 126 19.00 -12.64 10.80
CA MET A 126 19.87 -11.69 10.10
C MET A 126 21.21 -12.30 9.68
N ARG A 127 21.80 -13.19 10.50
CA ARG A 127 23.10 -13.78 10.18
C ARG A 127 23.17 -15.32 10.28
N ASN A 128 22.11 -15.97 10.71
CA ASN A 128 22.10 -17.40 10.93
C ASN A 128 20.95 -18.12 10.22
N ALA A 129 20.34 -17.49 9.21
CA ALA A 129 19.32 -18.13 8.39
C ALA A 129 19.88 -19.36 7.65
N TYR A 130 19.08 -20.39 7.56
CA TYR A 130 19.40 -21.58 6.78
C TYR A 130 18.96 -21.36 5.33
N ILE A 131 19.94 -21.18 4.45
CA ILE A 131 19.70 -21.06 3.01
C ILE A 131 20.15 -22.37 2.39
N LYS A 132 19.20 -23.30 2.16
CA LYS A 132 19.45 -24.67 1.74
C LYS A 132 18.81 -24.98 0.41
N GLU A 133 19.45 -25.88 -0.35
CA GLU A 133 18.95 -26.31 -1.65
C GLU A 133 17.57 -26.97 -1.57
N GLU A 134 17.33 -27.82 -0.57
CA GLU A 134 16.04 -28.46 -0.36
C GLU A 134 14.90 -27.49 -0.10
N ASP A 135 15.18 -26.39 0.64
CA ASP A 135 14.22 -25.32 0.88
C ASP A 135 14.00 -24.49 -0.39
N ARG A 136 15.07 -24.20 -1.15
CA ARG A 136 14.98 -23.51 -2.44
C ARG A 136 14.07 -24.27 -3.41
N GLN A 137 14.26 -25.58 -3.56
CA GLN A 137 13.43 -26.40 -4.45
C GLN A 137 11.96 -26.40 -4.05
N SER A 138 11.66 -26.45 -2.74
CA SER A 138 10.28 -26.39 -2.26
C SER A 138 9.64 -25.03 -2.51
N GLU A 139 10.36 -23.92 -2.26
CA GLU A 139 9.86 -22.55 -2.44
C GLU A 139 9.79 -22.16 -3.90
N MET A 140 10.64 -22.71 -4.76
CA MET A 140 10.59 -22.49 -6.21
C MET A 140 9.19 -22.76 -6.78
N THR A 141 8.52 -23.82 -6.30
CA THR A 141 7.16 -24.14 -6.73
C THR A 141 6.16 -23.06 -6.30
N VAL A 142 6.33 -22.50 -5.10
CA VAL A 142 5.47 -21.41 -4.58
C VAL A 142 5.68 -20.14 -5.40
N VAL A 143 6.93 -19.70 -5.54
CA VAL A 143 7.28 -18.48 -6.29
C VAL A 143 6.86 -18.58 -7.76
N ARG A 144 7.03 -19.76 -8.38
CA ARG A 144 6.53 -19.99 -9.75
C ARG A 144 5.01 -19.86 -9.84
N ASN A 145 4.26 -20.39 -8.88
CA ASN A 145 2.80 -20.23 -8.85
C ASN A 145 2.38 -18.75 -8.67
N GLU A 146 3.14 -17.99 -7.90
CA GLU A 146 2.92 -16.54 -7.75
C GLU A 146 3.21 -15.80 -9.05
N PHE A 147 4.31 -16.12 -9.72
CA PHE A 147 4.64 -15.60 -11.04
C PHE A 147 3.51 -15.89 -12.05
N GLU A 148 3.07 -17.15 -12.16
CA GLU A 148 1.99 -17.56 -13.07
C GLU A 148 0.67 -16.84 -12.74
N ARG A 149 0.38 -16.61 -11.46
CA ARG A 149 -0.79 -15.83 -11.04
C ARG A 149 -0.69 -14.37 -11.50
N GLY A 150 0.49 -13.74 -11.35
CA GLY A 150 0.78 -12.40 -11.87
C GLY A 150 0.57 -12.32 -13.38
N GLN A 151 1.06 -13.32 -14.13
CA GLN A 151 0.91 -13.40 -15.59
C GLN A 151 -0.56 -13.56 -16.07
N ASN A 152 -1.48 -13.95 -15.19
CA ASN A 152 -2.91 -14.00 -15.46
C ASN A 152 -3.65 -12.66 -15.16
N SER A 153 -2.96 -11.66 -14.64
CA SER A 153 -3.50 -10.32 -14.39
C SER A 153 -3.24 -9.39 -15.58
N PRO A 154 -4.25 -8.98 -16.35
CA PRO A 154 -4.07 -8.07 -17.48
C PRO A 154 -3.37 -6.76 -17.11
N SER A 155 -3.78 -6.14 -16.00
CA SER A 155 -3.15 -4.91 -15.50
C SER A 155 -1.74 -5.13 -14.99
N GLY A 156 -1.49 -6.23 -14.27
CA GLY A 156 -0.15 -6.58 -13.76
C GLY A 156 0.85 -6.83 -14.88
N VAL A 157 0.45 -7.57 -15.92
CA VAL A 157 1.31 -7.81 -17.08
C VAL A 157 1.57 -6.53 -17.88
N LEU A 158 0.56 -5.66 -18.00
CA LEU A 158 0.74 -4.38 -18.67
C LEU A 158 1.73 -3.49 -17.89
N ASP A 159 1.57 -3.43 -16.56
CA ASP A 159 2.48 -2.70 -15.68
C ASP A 159 3.92 -3.18 -15.81
N GLU A 160 4.17 -4.50 -15.65
CA GLU A 160 5.49 -5.12 -15.81
C GLU A 160 6.15 -4.72 -17.15
N ASN A 161 5.39 -4.75 -18.24
CA ASN A 161 5.91 -4.41 -19.55
C ASN A 161 6.12 -2.90 -19.77
N ILE A 162 5.31 -2.04 -19.13
CA ILE A 162 5.54 -0.59 -19.12
C ILE A 162 6.87 -0.29 -18.41
N TRP A 163 7.10 -0.87 -17.23
CA TRP A 163 8.35 -0.69 -16.48
C TRP A 163 9.55 -1.18 -17.30
N ALA A 164 9.48 -2.40 -17.85
CA ALA A 164 10.55 -2.96 -18.70
C ALA A 164 10.84 -2.12 -19.95
N THR A 165 9.83 -1.41 -20.47
CA THR A 165 9.98 -0.53 -21.65
C THR A 165 10.48 0.86 -21.25
N ALA A 166 10.06 1.38 -20.10
CA ALA A 166 10.42 2.71 -19.63
C ALA A 166 11.89 2.82 -19.20
N TYR A 167 12.53 1.72 -18.81
CA TYR A 167 13.93 1.71 -18.37
C TYR A 167 14.81 0.87 -19.30
N GLN A 168 15.91 1.45 -19.75
CA GLN A 168 16.94 0.79 -20.57
C GLN A 168 18.10 0.25 -19.74
N ALA A 169 18.54 1.03 -18.76
CA ALA A 169 19.73 0.74 -17.99
C ALA A 169 19.48 0.58 -16.49
N HIS A 170 18.53 1.32 -15.94
CA HIS A 170 18.27 1.29 -14.50
C HIS A 170 17.59 -0.03 -14.09
N PRO A 171 17.98 -0.66 -12.98
CA PRO A 171 17.43 -1.95 -12.52
C PRO A 171 15.92 -1.98 -12.27
N TYR A 172 15.24 -0.84 -12.20
CA TYR A 172 13.77 -0.80 -12.13
C TYR A 172 13.06 -1.38 -13.36
N HIS A 173 13.81 -1.80 -14.39
CA HIS A 173 13.23 -2.42 -15.59
C HIS A 173 12.64 -3.81 -15.36
N HIS A 174 12.94 -4.49 -14.24
CA HIS A 174 12.36 -5.80 -13.93
C HIS A 174 11.53 -5.77 -12.65
N SER A 175 10.52 -6.62 -12.61
CA SER A 175 9.63 -6.77 -11.45
C SER A 175 10.35 -7.46 -10.30
N THR A 176 9.82 -7.27 -9.08
CA THR A 176 10.36 -7.90 -7.85
C THR A 176 10.31 -9.42 -7.90
N ILE A 177 9.35 -10.01 -8.60
CA ILE A 177 9.27 -11.46 -8.76
C ILE A 177 10.38 -11.99 -9.68
N GLY A 178 10.96 -11.16 -10.55
CA GLY A 178 12.00 -11.52 -11.50
C GLY A 178 11.50 -12.17 -12.79
N TRP A 179 12.43 -12.49 -13.69
CA TRP A 179 12.13 -13.22 -14.93
C TRP A 179 12.03 -14.71 -14.64
N LYS A 180 11.14 -15.41 -15.35
CA LYS A 180 10.85 -16.82 -15.13
C LYS A 180 12.11 -17.69 -15.14
N GLU A 181 12.95 -17.51 -16.15
CA GLU A 181 14.18 -18.31 -16.32
C GLU A 181 15.18 -18.04 -15.19
N ASP A 182 15.28 -16.81 -14.72
CA ASP A 182 16.16 -16.46 -13.59
C ASP A 182 15.66 -17.09 -12.30
N ILE A 183 14.34 -17.00 -12.02
CA ILE A 183 13.71 -17.61 -10.85
C ILE A 183 13.98 -19.11 -10.81
N GLU A 184 13.77 -19.81 -11.95
CA GLU A 184 13.91 -21.26 -12.03
C GLU A 184 15.36 -21.73 -11.91
N ASN A 185 16.34 -20.93 -12.34
CA ASN A 185 17.74 -21.33 -12.47
C ASN A 185 18.69 -20.71 -11.44
N VAL A 186 18.25 -19.74 -10.62
CA VAL A 186 19.14 -19.15 -9.62
C VAL A 186 19.69 -20.22 -8.67
N SER A 187 21.01 -20.28 -8.53
CA SER A 187 21.65 -21.28 -7.66
C SER A 187 21.60 -20.90 -6.18
N ILE A 188 21.68 -21.89 -5.32
CA ILE A 188 21.72 -21.68 -3.87
C ILE A 188 22.97 -20.90 -3.44
N GLU A 189 24.08 -21.06 -4.17
CA GLU A 189 25.34 -20.33 -3.92
C GLU A 189 25.14 -18.83 -4.17
N ARG A 190 24.40 -18.48 -5.23
CA ARG A 190 24.10 -17.09 -5.55
C ARG A 190 23.18 -16.47 -4.49
N LEU A 191 22.19 -17.21 -4.00
CA LEU A 191 21.32 -16.75 -2.92
C LEU A 191 22.09 -16.55 -1.60
N LYS A 192 23.05 -17.44 -1.28
CA LYS A 192 23.94 -17.26 -0.13
C LYS A 192 24.85 -16.05 -0.29
N GLU A 193 25.41 -15.86 -1.48
CA GLU A 193 26.24 -14.68 -1.78
C GLU A 193 25.41 -13.39 -1.61
N PHE A 194 24.18 -13.37 -2.09
CA PHE A 194 23.27 -12.22 -1.93
C PHE A 194 22.96 -11.94 -0.46
N TYR A 195 22.62 -12.97 0.31
CA TYR A 195 22.42 -12.86 1.75
C TYR A 195 23.68 -12.33 2.46
N ASP A 196 24.85 -12.89 2.16
CA ASP A 196 26.12 -12.50 2.76
C ASP A 196 26.59 -11.10 2.34
N THR A 197 26.06 -10.57 1.24
CA THR A 197 26.36 -9.22 0.77
C THR A 197 25.50 -8.19 1.48
N PHE A 198 24.20 -8.41 1.64
CA PHE A 198 23.25 -7.35 1.99
C PHE A 198 22.64 -7.46 3.40
N TYR A 199 22.59 -8.65 4.02
CA TYR A 199 21.89 -8.86 5.30
C TYR A 199 22.81 -8.58 6.50
N TRP A 200 23.15 -7.30 6.70
CA TRP A 200 24.02 -6.84 7.77
C TRP A 200 23.37 -5.71 8.59
N PRO A 201 23.78 -5.52 9.89
CA PRO A 201 23.24 -4.43 10.71
C PRO A 201 23.43 -3.05 10.09
N ASN A 202 24.56 -2.78 9.46
CA ASN A 202 24.86 -1.49 8.80
C ASN A 202 24.18 -1.32 7.43
N ASN A 203 23.32 -2.23 7.03
CA ASN A 203 22.42 -2.14 5.87
C ASN A 203 20.96 -2.36 6.28
N ALA A 204 20.67 -2.17 7.57
CA ALA A 204 19.35 -2.42 8.11
C ALA A 204 18.91 -1.34 9.08
N THR A 205 17.59 -1.15 9.15
CA THR A 205 16.93 -0.33 10.15
C THR A 205 15.97 -1.20 10.96
N ALA A 206 16.14 -1.23 12.27
CA ALA A 206 15.20 -1.83 13.21
C ALA A 206 14.18 -0.77 13.64
N ILE A 207 12.90 -1.06 13.50
CA ILE A 207 11.79 -0.19 13.84
C ILE A 207 11.01 -0.84 14.98
N ALA A 208 10.84 -0.15 16.12
CA ALA A 208 9.99 -0.59 17.20
C ALA A 208 8.95 0.49 17.53
N ILE A 209 7.68 0.11 17.45
CA ILE A 209 6.54 1.00 17.72
C ILE A 209 5.58 0.28 18.66
N GLY A 210 5.17 0.92 19.75
CA GLY A 210 4.18 0.34 20.66
C GLY A 210 4.46 0.53 22.15
N ASP A 211 3.90 -0.36 22.96
CA ASP A 211 3.93 -0.29 24.42
C ASP A 211 5.23 -0.89 24.97
N PHE A 212 6.21 -0.05 25.16
CA PHE A 212 7.49 -0.35 25.81
C PHE A 212 8.13 0.96 26.30
N THR A 213 9.11 0.85 27.19
CA THR A 213 9.99 2.00 27.49
C THR A 213 11.17 2.02 26.52
N GLU A 214 11.63 3.21 26.19
CA GLU A 214 12.79 3.40 25.30
C GLU A 214 14.02 2.63 25.79
N GLU A 215 14.28 2.70 27.10
CA GLU A 215 15.40 1.98 27.75
C GLU A 215 15.31 0.47 27.54
N ASN A 216 14.12 -0.12 27.77
CA ASN A 216 13.90 -1.55 27.59
C ASN A 216 14.08 -1.97 26.14
N ALA A 217 13.53 -1.20 25.21
CA ALA A 217 13.66 -1.50 23.77
C ALA A 217 15.13 -1.46 23.33
N LEU A 218 15.87 -0.42 23.69
CA LEU A 218 17.32 -0.32 23.39
C LEU A 218 18.12 -1.43 24.05
N ALA A 219 17.81 -1.79 25.31
CA ALA A 219 18.47 -2.89 26.01
C ALA A 219 18.25 -4.24 25.32
N MET A 220 17.02 -4.57 24.93
CA MET A 220 16.66 -5.78 24.20
C MET A 220 17.36 -5.81 22.82
N ILE A 221 17.29 -4.73 22.05
CA ILE A 221 17.95 -4.64 20.74
C ILE A 221 19.48 -4.81 20.90
N LYS A 222 20.10 -4.18 21.87
CA LYS A 222 21.53 -4.35 22.16
C LYS A 222 21.89 -5.78 22.54
N LYS A 223 21.09 -6.43 23.37
CA LYS A 223 21.30 -7.80 23.83
C LYS A 223 21.42 -8.78 22.65
N HIS A 224 20.56 -8.63 21.65
CA HIS A 224 20.46 -9.55 20.53
C HIS A 224 21.28 -9.11 19.31
N PHE A 225 21.18 -7.86 18.86
CA PHE A 225 21.90 -7.34 17.69
C PHE A 225 23.31 -6.90 17.99
N GLY A 226 23.64 -6.51 19.22
CA GLY A 226 24.97 -6.01 19.59
C GLY A 226 26.11 -7.00 19.41
N LYS A 227 25.80 -8.31 19.33
CA LYS A 227 26.76 -9.39 19.07
C LYS A 227 27.06 -9.60 17.58
N ILE A 228 26.25 -9.04 16.72
CA ILE A 228 26.38 -9.14 15.27
C ILE A 228 27.34 -8.04 14.81
N ARG A 229 28.42 -8.43 14.13
CA ARG A 229 29.35 -7.45 13.57
C ARG A 229 28.74 -6.75 12.34
N LYS A 230 29.22 -5.57 12.00
CA LYS A 230 28.94 -4.94 10.70
C LYS A 230 29.61 -5.71 9.55
N SER A 231 29.16 -5.51 8.34
CA SER A 231 29.84 -6.00 7.14
C SER A 231 31.28 -5.53 7.12
N THR A 232 32.20 -6.41 6.77
CA THR A 232 33.62 -6.08 6.58
C THR A 232 33.92 -5.55 5.17
N LYS A 233 32.97 -5.79 4.23
CA LYS A 233 33.03 -5.26 2.86
C LYS A 233 32.06 -4.10 2.74
N PRO A 234 32.33 -3.12 1.87
CA PRO A 234 31.32 -2.11 1.51
C PRO A 234 30.05 -2.79 0.98
N ILE A 235 28.90 -2.29 1.37
CA ILE A 235 27.63 -2.69 0.75
C ILE A 235 27.62 -2.10 -0.66
N PRO A 236 27.36 -2.92 -1.72
CA PRO A 236 27.34 -2.42 -3.08
C PRO A 236 26.26 -1.36 -3.29
N GLU A 237 26.62 -0.28 -3.96
CA GLU A 237 25.69 0.77 -4.34
C GLU A 237 25.29 0.63 -5.80
N VAL A 238 24.03 0.91 -6.11
CA VAL A 238 23.54 1.02 -7.48
C VAL A 238 23.75 2.46 -7.94
N TYR A 239 24.67 2.66 -8.87
CA TYR A 239 25.03 3.97 -9.42
C TYR A 239 24.57 4.16 -10.87
N THR A 240 23.97 3.13 -11.47
CA THR A 240 23.47 3.18 -12.85
C THR A 240 22.26 4.10 -12.92
N ALA A 241 22.41 5.24 -13.57
CA ALA A 241 21.32 6.15 -13.85
C ALA A 241 20.64 5.78 -15.18
N GLU A 242 19.33 5.96 -15.24
CA GLU A 242 18.61 5.79 -16.50
C GLU A 242 18.96 6.90 -17.49
N PRO A 243 19.34 6.58 -18.74
CA PRO A 243 19.58 7.57 -19.78
C PRO A 243 18.34 8.42 -20.05
N LYS A 244 18.56 9.66 -20.49
CA LYS A 244 17.45 10.53 -20.91
C LYS A 244 16.66 9.88 -22.04
N GLN A 245 15.35 9.83 -21.91
CA GLN A 245 14.46 9.39 -22.97
C GLN A 245 14.40 10.46 -24.08
N GLU A 246 14.50 10.05 -25.34
CA GLU A 246 14.58 10.95 -26.51
C GLU A 246 13.44 10.72 -27.50
N GLY A 247 12.41 10.01 -27.11
CA GLY A 247 11.24 9.74 -27.92
C GLY A 247 10.23 8.85 -27.22
N ILE A 248 9.00 8.86 -27.71
CA ILE A 248 7.90 8.07 -27.18
C ILE A 248 8.23 6.57 -27.26
N ARG A 249 7.94 5.83 -26.19
CA ARG A 249 8.07 4.37 -26.18
C ARG A 249 6.67 3.76 -26.15
N THR A 250 6.43 2.73 -26.95
CA THR A 250 5.10 2.12 -27.06
C THR A 250 5.19 0.61 -26.98
N ILE A 251 4.28 0.00 -26.23
CA ILE A 251 4.12 -1.45 -26.17
C ILE A 251 2.66 -1.85 -26.37
N THR A 252 2.43 -2.95 -27.09
CA THR A 252 1.10 -3.51 -27.31
C THR A 252 1.09 -4.98 -26.93
N LEU A 253 0.25 -5.31 -25.96
CA LEU A 253 0.02 -6.68 -25.51
C LEU A 253 -1.33 -7.18 -26.02
N LYS A 254 -1.31 -8.33 -26.74
CA LYS A 254 -2.50 -9.02 -27.21
C LYS A 254 -2.61 -10.35 -26.46
N ARG A 255 -3.51 -10.42 -25.50
CA ARG A 255 -3.68 -11.62 -24.66
C ARG A 255 -5.16 -11.90 -24.41
N ALA A 256 -5.47 -13.10 -23.92
CA ALA A 256 -6.80 -13.42 -23.44
C ALA A 256 -7.23 -12.41 -22.36
N GLY A 257 -8.42 -11.87 -22.48
CA GLY A 257 -8.98 -10.87 -21.57
C GLY A 257 -10.33 -10.39 -22.08
N GLN A 258 -11.00 -9.58 -21.28
CA GLN A 258 -12.34 -9.08 -21.61
C GLN A 258 -12.40 -7.56 -21.74
N GLN A 259 -11.40 -6.85 -21.21
CA GLN A 259 -11.39 -5.40 -21.18
C GLN A 259 -10.05 -4.85 -21.67
N GLY A 260 -10.12 -3.82 -22.52
CA GLY A 260 -8.95 -3.07 -22.94
C GLY A 260 -8.40 -2.21 -21.80
N ILE A 261 -7.08 -2.07 -21.75
CA ILE A 261 -6.41 -1.20 -20.79
C ILE A 261 -5.42 -0.32 -21.52
N VAL A 262 -5.36 0.96 -21.13
CA VAL A 262 -4.31 1.90 -21.53
C VAL A 262 -3.50 2.27 -20.31
N GLY A 263 -2.18 2.22 -20.43
CA GLY A 263 -1.24 2.76 -19.46
C GLY A 263 -0.43 3.90 -20.09
N VAL A 264 -0.41 5.09 -19.47
CA VAL A 264 0.41 6.22 -19.90
C VAL A 264 1.36 6.59 -18.78
N ALA A 265 2.64 6.38 -18.97
CA ALA A 265 3.67 6.56 -17.95
C ALA A 265 4.65 7.69 -18.29
N HIS A 266 5.03 8.46 -17.28
CA HIS A 266 6.12 9.45 -17.33
C HIS A 266 7.04 9.22 -16.14
N LYS A 267 8.35 9.51 -16.28
CA LYS A 267 9.27 9.38 -15.15
C LYS A 267 9.00 10.43 -14.08
N THR A 268 9.02 9.99 -12.81
CA THR A 268 8.97 10.89 -11.65
C THR A 268 10.38 11.36 -11.25
N PRO A 269 10.52 12.40 -10.44
CA PRO A 269 11.74 12.60 -9.67
C PRO A 269 11.89 11.51 -8.59
N ALA A 270 13.06 11.45 -7.93
CA ALA A 270 13.23 10.66 -6.72
C ALA A 270 12.35 11.19 -5.58
N ALA A 271 11.98 10.35 -4.62
CA ALA A 271 11.12 10.73 -3.49
C ALA A 271 11.70 11.87 -2.63
N THR A 272 13.02 11.98 -2.58
CA THR A 272 13.72 13.04 -1.83
C THR A 272 13.81 14.38 -2.58
N ASP A 273 13.45 14.41 -3.87
CA ASP A 273 13.47 15.62 -4.70
C ASP A 273 12.41 16.63 -4.25
N ALA A 274 12.69 17.92 -4.49
CA ALA A 274 11.77 19.01 -4.16
C ALA A 274 10.44 18.93 -4.92
N ASP A 275 10.44 18.36 -6.14
CA ASP A 275 9.23 18.21 -6.96
C ASP A 275 8.30 17.07 -6.51
N ALA A 276 8.78 16.15 -5.65
CA ALA A 276 8.03 14.93 -5.27
C ALA A 276 6.66 15.23 -4.66
N ALA A 277 6.56 16.21 -3.76
CA ALA A 277 5.28 16.58 -3.15
C ALA A 277 4.26 17.11 -4.18
N ALA A 278 4.75 17.84 -5.20
CA ALA A 278 3.88 18.34 -6.27
C ALA A 278 3.32 17.19 -7.14
N PHE A 279 4.06 16.09 -7.33
CA PHE A 279 3.54 14.88 -7.99
C PHE A 279 2.41 14.23 -7.21
N MET A 280 2.51 14.14 -5.88
CA MET A 280 1.42 13.62 -5.04
C MET A 280 0.15 14.48 -5.16
N VAL A 281 0.31 15.81 -5.13
CA VAL A 281 -0.82 16.74 -5.28
C VAL A 281 -1.43 16.63 -6.69
N LEU A 282 -0.60 16.54 -7.74
CA LEU A 282 -1.07 16.34 -9.12
C LEU A 282 -1.84 15.02 -9.26
N SER A 283 -1.33 13.91 -8.69
CA SER A 283 -2.00 12.61 -8.68
C SER A 283 -3.40 12.71 -8.07
N SER A 284 -3.52 13.41 -6.93
CA SER A 284 -4.81 13.65 -6.27
C SER A 284 -5.76 14.50 -7.12
N ILE A 285 -5.29 15.59 -7.72
CA ILE A 285 -6.10 16.46 -8.61
C ILE A 285 -6.64 15.67 -9.80
N LEU A 286 -5.81 14.82 -10.39
CA LEU A 286 -6.17 14.07 -11.59
C LEU A 286 -7.10 12.89 -11.31
N SER A 287 -6.90 12.13 -10.21
CA SER A 287 -7.56 10.82 -10.05
C SER A 287 -8.30 10.60 -8.74
N SER A 288 -8.20 11.48 -7.72
CA SER A 288 -8.81 11.22 -6.43
C SER A 288 -10.25 11.76 -6.35
N GLY A 289 -11.22 10.83 -6.26
CA GLY A 289 -12.63 11.14 -6.07
C GLY A 289 -13.39 11.51 -7.34
N LYS A 290 -14.71 11.74 -7.17
CA LYS A 290 -15.62 12.05 -8.29
C LYS A 290 -15.40 13.46 -8.87
N ASN A 291 -14.76 14.34 -8.12
CA ASN A 291 -14.42 15.68 -8.56
C ASN A 291 -13.04 15.81 -9.22
N SER A 292 -12.29 14.71 -9.33
CA SER A 292 -11.03 14.67 -10.05
C SER A 292 -11.23 14.88 -11.56
N ARG A 293 -10.17 15.36 -12.22
CA ARG A 293 -10.24 15.69 -13.65
C ARG A 293 -10.52 14.46 -14.52
N PHE A 294 -9.85 13.34 -14.25
CA PHE A 294 -10.07 12.11 -15.01
C PHE A 294 -11.45 11.53 -14.78
N TYR A 295 -11.98 11.58 -13.55
CA TYR A 295 -13.33 11.13 -13.34
C TYR A 295 -14.34 11.95 -14.16
N LYS A 296 -14.31 13.27 -14.05
CA LYS A 296 -15.26 14.17 -14.76
C LYS A 296 -15.15 14.11 -16.27
N ASN A 297 -13.92 14.02 -16.80
CA ASN A 297 -13.69 14.21 -18.23
C ASN A 297 -13.52 12.89 -18.99
N ILE A 298 -13.29 11.76 -18.29
CA ILE A 298 -13.07 10.46 -18.91
C ILE A 298 -14.10 9.44 -18.41
N THR A 299 -14.13 9.16 -17.10
CA THR A 299 -14.99 8.10 -16.55
C THR A 299 -16.47 8.47 -16.58
N ASP A 300 -16.82 9.68 -16.16
CA ASP A 300 -18.22 10.13 -16.16
C ASP A 300 -18.77 10.33 -17.58
N LYS A 301 -17.87 10.54 -18.56
CA LYS A 301 -18.22 10.57 -20.00
C LYS A 301 -18.40 9.18 -20.61
N GLY A 302 -18.19 8.11 -19.85
CA GLY A 302 -18.39 6.74 -20.30
C GLY A 302 -17.24 6.17 -21.15
N LEU A 303 -16.09 6.84 -21.24
CA LEU A 303 -14.94 6.34 -21.98
C LEU A 303 -14.23 5.19 -21.25
N THR A 304 -14.29 5.20 -19.93
CA THR A 304 -13.66 4.18 -19.08
C THR A 304 -14.57 3.75 -17.95
N THR A 305 -14.37 2.54 -17.43
CA THR A 305 -14.99 2.07 -16.19
C THR A 305 -14.25 2.57 -14.95
N SER A 306 -12.93 2.82 -15.09
CA SER A 306 -12.09 3.42 -14.05
C SER A 306 -10.83 4.02 -14.65
N VAL A 307 -10.33 5.08 -14.01
CA VAL A 307 -8.99 5.64 -14.23
C VAL A 307 -8.34 5.84 -12.87
N TYR A 308 -7.12 5.38 -12.71
CA TYR A 308 -6.33 5.58 -11.50
C TYR A 308 -4.87 5.87 -11.83
N ILE A 309 -4.18 6.46 -10.89
CA ILE A 309 -2.75 6.77 -11.01
C ILE A 309 -1.97 5.95 -9.99
N TRP A 310 -0.84 5.45 -10.44
CA TRP A 310 0.20 4.95 -9.58
C TRP A 310 1.41 5.88 -9.70
N ASP A 311 1.61 6.74 -8.70
CA ASP A 311 2.74 7.64 -8.58
C ASP A 311 3.84 6.97 -7.74
N SER A 312 4.82 6.43 -8.44
CA SER A 312 5.93 5.70 -7.83
C SER A 312 7.07 6.67 -7.50
N LEU A 313 7.07 7.19 -6.28
CA LEU A 313 8.14 8.02 -5.73
C LEU A 313 9.09 7.13 -4.92
N PHE A 314 10.18 6.71 -5.54
CA PHE A 314 11.14 5.76 -4.98
C PHE A 314 12.49 6.43 -4.69
N ARG A 315 13.48 5.62 -4.29
CA ARG A 315 14.85 6.09 -4.03
C ARG A 315 15.46 6.75 -5.26
N ASP A 316 15.24 6.15 -6.43
CA ASP A 316 15.59 6.70 -7.74
C ASP A 316 14.32 7.11 -8.51
N PRO A 317 14.44 7.87 -9.60
CA PRO A 317 13.29 8.24 -10.41
C PRO A 317 12.42 7.06 -10.83
N GLY A 318 11.16 7.07 -10.39
CA GLY A 318 10.14 6.06 -10.68
C GLY A 318 9.26 6.42 -11.87
N LEU A 319 8.00 5.94 -11.84
CA LEU A 319 7.00 6.23 -12.87
C LEU A 319 5.73 6.83 -12.26
N PHE A 320 5.18 7.84 -12.91
CA PHE A 320 3.82 8.30 -12.76
C PHE A 320 2.99 7.66 -13.87
N THR A 321 2.26 6.60 -13.55
CA THR A 321 1.52 5.84 -14.54
C THR A 321 0.01 6.01 -14.35
N VAL A 322 -0.67 6.46 -15.39
CA VAL A 322 -2.13 6.49 -15.46
C VAL A 322 -2.60 5.20 -16.09
N TYR A 323 -3.42 4.42 -15.40
CA TYR A 323 -4.10 3.24 -15.91
C TYR A 323 -5.57 3.55 -16.13
N ALA A 324 -6.05 3.26 -17.32
CA ALA A 324 -7.44 3.43 -17.71
C ALA A 324 -8.03 2.10 -18.20
N ASN A 325 -9.05 1.61 -17.51
CA ASN A 325 -9.83 0.44 -17.92
C ASN A 325 -10.95 0.91 -18.86
N LEU A 326 -10.90 0.50 -20.11
CA LEU A 326 -11.80 0.99 -21.15
C LEU A 326 -13.23 0.51 -20.95
N SER A 327 -14.21 1.35 -21.26
CA SER A 327 -15.58 0.89 -21.47
C SER A 327 -15.67 0.00 -22.71
N PRO A 328 -16.66 -0.90 -22.80
CA PRO A 328 -16.86 -1.73 -24.01
C PRO A 328 -16.92 -0.87 -25.29
N GLU A 329 -16.28 -1.36 -26.34
CA GLU A 329 -16.25 -0.74 -27.68
C GLU A 329 -15.51 0.62 -27.78
N VAL A 330 -14.91 1.09 -26.70
CA VAL A 330 -14.10 2.31 -26.73
C VAL A 330 -12.68 1.98 -27.22
N ASP A 331 -12.18 2.81 -28.15
CA ASP A 331 -10.85 2.65 -28.70
C ASP A 331 -9.75 3.15 -27.75
N HIS A 332 -8.62 2.42 -27.71
CA HIS A 332 -7.48 2.72 -26.85
C HIS A 332 -6.89 4.11 -27.10
N LYS A 333 -6.78 4.52 -28.37
CA LYS A 333 -6.23 5.83 -28.76
C LYS A 333 -7.13 6.99 -28.31
N THR A 334 -8.44 6.77 -28.28
CA THR A 334 -9.40 7.76 -27.77
C THR A 334 -9.16 8.03 -26.29
N VAL A 335 -8.92 6.99 -25.49
CA VAL A 335 -8.67 7.12 -24.04
C VAL A 335 -7.29 7.70 -23.78
N GLU A 336 -6.25 7.25 -24.48
CA GLU A 336 -4.91 7.84 -24.41
C GLU A 336 -4.96 9.35 -24.69
N LYS A 337 -5.61 9.74 -25.79
CA LYS A 337 -5.78 11.15 -26.13
C LYS A 337 -6.49 11.93 -25.02
N ALA A 338 -7.54 11.37 -24.43
CA ALA A 338 -8.26 12.02 -23.34
C ALA A 338 -7.39 12.24 -22.10
N ILE A 339 -6.48 11.30 -21.78
CA ILE A 339 -5.49 11.46 -20.70
C ILE A 339 -4.50 12.58 -21.04
N VAL A 340 -3.93 12.57 -22.24
CA VAL A 340 -2.95 13.58 -22.69
C VAL A 340 -3.58 14.96 -22.78
N ASP A 341 -4.82 15.06 -23.24
CA ASP A 341 -5.57 16.35 -23.33
C ASP A 341 -5.70 17.01 -21.93
N GLU A 342 -5.81 16.24 -20.84
CA GLU A 342 -5.83 16.82 -19.49
C GLU A 342 -4.46 17.40 -19.09
N TYR A 343 -3.35 16.77 -19.47
CA TYR A 343 -2.01 17.33 -19.28
C TYR A 343 -1.84 18.63 -20.05
N GLU A 344 -2.28 18.67 -21.31
CA GLU A 344 -2.20 19.87 -22.16
C GLU A 344 -3.07 21.03 -21.59
N LYS A 345 -4.25 20.73 -21.04
CA LYS A 345 -5.05 21.73 -20.33
C LYS A 345 -4.30 22.30 -19.12
N ILE A 346 -3.63 21.44 -18.32
CA ILE A 346 -2.85 21.91 -17.17
C ILE A 346 -1.65 22.75 -17.64
N LYS A 347 -0.96 22.35 -18.70
CA LYS A 347 0.15 23.15 -19.27
C LYS A 347 -0.31 24.53 -19.68
N LYS A 348 -1.44 24.61 -20.36
CA LYS A 348 -1.99 25.87 -20.87
C LYS A 348 -2.59 26.71 -19.74
N ASP A 349 -3.57 26.18 -19.04
CA ASP A 349 -4.45 26.93 -18.16
C ASP A 349 -4.06 26.82 -16.67
N GLY A 350 -3.23 25.82 -16.31
CA GLY A 350 -2.87 25.47 -14.93
C GLY A 350 -3.98 24.70 -14.21
N VAL A 351 -3.91 24.75 -12.89
CA VAL A 351 -4.94 24.25 -11.96
C VAL A 351 -5.44 25.40 -11.09
N THR A 352 -6.61 25.26 -10.50
CA THR A 352 -7.18 26.28 -9.60
C THR A 352 -6.64 26.12 -8.17
N ASP A 353 -6.66 27.19 -7.38
CA ASP A 353 -6.32 27.14 -5.94
C ASP A 353 -7.26 26.18 -5.19
N GLY A 354 -8.53 26.07 -5.61
CA GLY A 354 -9.50 25.12 -5.05
C GLY A 354 -9.13 23.66 -5.27
N GLU A 355 -8.63 23.30 -6.48
CA GLU A 355 -8.14 21.95 -6.77
C GLU A 355 -6.91 21.59 -5.92
N VAL A 356 -5.96 22.51 -5.79
CA VAL A 356 -4.77 22.32 -4.96
C VAL A 356 -5.15 22.13 -3.51
N LYS A 357 -5.95 23.02 -2.94
CA LYS A 357 -6.39 22.97 -1.54
C LYS A 357 -7.14 21.68 -1.22
N LYS A 358 -8.03 21.25 -2.12
CA LYS A 358 -8.75 19.98 -1.97
C LYS A 358 -7.81 18.79 -1.97
N ALA A 359 -6.88 18.71 -2.93
CA ALA A 359 -5.89 17.65 -2.99
C ALA A 359 -5.00 17.59 -1.73
N GLN A 360 -4.56 18.74 -1.25
CA GLN A 360 -3.82 18.87 0.02
C GLN A 360 -4.62 18.33 1.20
N SER A 361 -5.89 18.71 1.34
CA SER A 361 -6.77 18.24 2.42
C SER A 361 -6.93 16.72 2.37
N GLN A 362 -7.18 16.13 1.20
CA GLN A 362 -7.32 14.69 1.01
C GLN A 362 -6.04 13.92 1.38
N LEU A 363 -4.89 14.41 0.92
CA LEU A 363 -3.60 13.77 1.21
C LEU A 363 -3.25 13.85 2.70
N ILE A 364 -3.41 15.01 3.33
CA ILE A 364 -3.13 15.20 4.77
C ILE A 364 -4.07 14.34 5.62
N ALA A 365 -5.37 14.29 5.28
CA ALA A 365 -6.31 13.42 5.98
C ALA A 365 -5.94 11.94 5.82
N SER A 366 -5.57 11.52 4.60
CA SER A 366 -5.11 10.15 4.33
C SER A 366 -3.85 9.80 5.13
N MET A 367 -2.89 10.72 5.23
CA MET A 367 -1.70 10.53 6.06
C MET A 367 -2.05 10.39 7.54
N LYS A 368 -2.97 11.20 8.07
CA LYS A 368 -3.44 11.06 9.46
C LYS A 368 -4.14 9.71 9.69
N PHE A 369 -4.98 9.27 8.76
CA PHE A 369 -5.64 7.95 8.86
C PHE A 369 -4.64 6.78 8.79
N SER A 370 -3.55 6.92 8.04
CA SER A 370 -2.51 5.88 7.94
C SER A 370 -1.60 5.79 9.17
N GLN A 371 -1.77 6.64 10.17
CA GLN A 371 -1.02 6.61 11.43
C GLN A 371 -1.74 5.87 12.56
N ASP A 372 -2.87 5.22 12.28
CA ASP A 372 -3.63 4.46 13.28
C ASP A 372 -3.03 3.07 13.50
N GLY A 373 -2.33 2.91 14.62
CA GLY A 373 -1.74 1.67 15.08
C GLY A 373 -0.24 1.48 14.76
N SER A 374 0.41 0.70 15.61
CA SER A 374 1.87 0.51 15.58
C SER A 374 2.39 -0.05 14.25
N TYR A 375 1.65 -0.97 13.62
CA TYR A 375 2.02 -1.52 12.31
C TYR A 375 1.91 -0.48 11.19
N ALA A 376 0.86 0.34 11.19
CA ALA A 376 0.66 1.35 10.16
C ALA A 376 1.81 2.38 10.16
N ILE A 377 2.24 2.80 11.35
CA ILE A 377 3.39 3.69 11.51
C ILE A 377 4.68 3.00 11.03
N ALA A 378 4.93 1.75 11.45
CA ALA A 378 6.11 0.99 11.04
C ALA A 378 6.16 0.78 9.53
N SER A 379 5.01 0.48 8.89
CA SER A 379 4.89 0.33 7.44
C SER A 379 5.17 1.64 6.69
N GLY A 380 4.65 2.76 7.16
CA GLY A 380 4.96 4.07 6.57
C GLY A 380 6.43 4.44 6.68
N LEU A 381 7.06 4.16 7.83
CA LEU A 381 8.50 4.35 8.01
C LEU A 381 9.34 3.46 7.09
N ASN A 382 8.93 2.20 6.91
CA ASN A 382 9.57 1.26 6.01
C ASN A 382 9.66 1.82 4.57
N GLU A 383 8.57 2.37 4.05
CA GLU A 383 8.57 2.98 2.71
C GLU A 383 9.44 4.25 2.64
N ALA A 384 9.43 5.08 3.69
CA ALA A 384 10.27 6.27 3.75
C ALA A 384 11.79 5.93 3.86
N ILE A 385 12.14 4.85 4.59
CA ILE A 385 13.51 4.31 4.62
C ILE A 385 13.93 3.85 3.22
N ALA A 386 13.08 3.09 2.55
CA ALA A 386 13.31 2.62 1.18
C ALA A 386 13.57 3.79 0.22
N SER A 387 12.83 4.88 0.39
CA SER A 387 12.98 6.11 -0.40
C SER A 387 14.27 6.91 -0.08
N GLY A 388 15.06 6.49 0.91
CA GLY A 388 16.35 7.07 1.26
C GLY A 388 16.37 8.05 2.43
N ASP A 389 15.22 8.50 2.92
CA ASP A 389 15.10 9.37 4.10
C ASP A 389 13.83 9.07 4.89
N TRP A 390 13.98 8.43 6.06
CA TRP A 390 12.83 8.09 6.90
C TRP A 390 12.04 9.32 7.38
N THR A 391 12.65 10.51 7.43
CA THR A 391 11.96 11.73 7.87
C THR A 391 10.91 12.21 6.89
N LEU A 392 10.90 11.70 5.66
CA LEU A 392 9.81 11.92 4.71
C LEU A 392 8.46 11.52 5.30
N TYR A 393 8.41 10.45 6.09
CA TYR A 393 7.20 10.02 6.79
C TYR A 393 6.57 11.12 7.66
N THR A 394 7.39 11.96 8.28
CA THR A 394 6.93 13.03 9.18
C THR A 394 6.86 14.41 8.52
N THR A 395 7.58 14.63 7.43
CA THR A 395 7.72 15.95 6.80
C THR A 395 6.90 16.12 5.53
N TYR A 396 6.40 15.05 4.91
CA TYR A 396 5.62 15.16 3.68
C TYR A 396 4.34 16.01 3.84
N GLY A 397 3.69 15.98 5.01
CA GLY A 397 2.52 16.81 5.26
C GLY A 397 2.80 18.32 5.08
N GLU A 398 3.93 18.80 5.57
CA GLU A 398 4.36 20.19 5.40
C GLU A 398 4.72 20.47 3.94
N LYS A 399 5.46 19.58 3.29
CA LYS A 399 5.83 19.71 1.86
C LYS A 399 4.59 19.75 0.97
N ILE A 400 3.60 18.89 1.20
CA ILE A 400 2.33 18.88 0.48
C ILE A 400 1.57 20.20 0.70
N SER A 401 1.51 20.70 1.94
CA SER A 401 0.84 21.96 2.26
C SER A 401 1.46 23.19 1.59
N ALA A 402 2.75 23.11 1.26
CA ALA A 402 3.48 24.19 0.60
C ALA A 402 3.34 24.20 -0.94
N VAL A 403 2.79 23.15 -1.55
CA VAL A 403 2.63 23.05 -3.02
C VAL A 403 1.65 24.10 -3.52
N THR A 404 2.07 24.83 -4.55
CA THR A 404 1.26 25.88 -5.22
C THR A 404 0.72 25.40 -6.57
N LYS A 405 -0.24 26.11 -7.13
CA LYS A 405 -0.73 25.85 -8.50
C LYS A 405 0.35 26.08 -9.56
N GLU A 406 1.27 27.01 -9.29
CA GLU A 406 2.43 27.28 -10.14
C GLU A 406 3.38 26.08 -10.16
N ASP A 407 3.59 25.40 -9.03
CA ASP A 407 4.38 24.17 -8.97
C ASP A 407 3.75 23.07 -9.80
N ILE A 408 2.43 22.88 -9.72
CA ILE A 408 1.72 21.89 -10.54
C ILE A 408 1.91 22.19 -12.04
N LYS A 409 1.71 23.43 -12.46
CA LYS A 409 1.92 23.83 -13.86
C LYS A 409 3.38 23.62 -14.29
N ARG A 410 4.33 23.95 -13.44
CA ARG A 410 5.77 23.80 -13.68
C ARG A 410 6.16 22.32 -13.87
N ILE A 411 5.74 21.42 -12.97
CA ILE A 411 6.08 20.01 -13.09
C ILE A 411 5.42 19.35 -14.31
N VAL A 412 4.18 19.72 -14.66
CA VAL A 412 3.53 19.17 -15.85
C VAL A 412 4.27 19.62 -17.12
N ASN A 413 4.72 20.87 -17.22
CA ASN A 413 5.54 21.34 -18.34
C ASN A 413 6.93 20.69 -18.38
N LYS A 414 7.51 20.31 -17.24
CA LYS A 414 8.86 19.74 -17.14
C LYS A 414 8.88 18.25 -17.46
N TYR A 415 7.92 17.48 -16.94
CA TYR A 415 7.98 16.02 -16.92
C TYR A 415 7.01 15.33 -17.87
N PHE A 416 5.85 15.94 -18.20
CA PHE A 416 4.78 15.31 -18.98
C PHE A 416 4.86 15.68 -20.47
N LEU A 417 6.05 15.58 -21.03
CA LEU A 417 6.27 15.81 -22.46
C LEU A 417 5.98 14.51 -23.24
N GLU A 418 5.46 14.64 -24.45
CA GLU A 418 5.12 13.50 -25.31
C GLU A 418 6.34 12.58 -25.53
N ASP A 419 7.49 13.14 -25.89
CA ASP A 419 8.74 12.38 -26.11
C ASP A 419 9.28 11.68 -24.85
N LEU A 420 8.79 12.05 -23.65
CA LEU A 420 9.18 11.42 -22.37
C LEU A 420 8.17 10.38 -21.91
N SER A 421 7.14 10.08 -22.71
CA SER A 421 6.10 9.13 -22.34
C SER A 421 6.45 7.69 -22.73
N THR A 422 5.94 6.75 -21.96
CA THR A 422 5.87 5.32 -22.29
C THR A 422 4.40 4.90 -22.27
N VAL A 423 3.90 4.40 -23.40
CA VAL A 423 2.48 4.08 -23.56
C VAL A 423 2.30 2.58 -23.78
N GLY A 424 1.46 1.96 -22.98
CA GLY A 424 1.14 0.54 -23.05
C GLY A 424 -0.34 0.30 -23.37
N TYR A 425 -0.61 -0.66 -24.25
CA TYR A 425 -1.95 -1.10 -24.59
C TYR A 425 -2.12 -2.58 -24.30
N PHE A 426 -3.13 -2.91 -23.52
CA PHE A 426 -3.62 -4.28 -23.41
C PHE A 426 -4.86 -4.44 -24.29
N ILE A 427 -4.74 -5.26 -25.34
CA ILE A 427 -5.82 -5.54 -26.30
C ILE A 427 -6.36 -6.94 -26.02
N PRO A 428 -7.61 -7.08 -25.53
CA PRO A 428 -8.18 -8.39 -25.24
C PRO A 428 -8.45 -9.19 -26.51
N LEU A 429 -7.90 -10.39 -26.56
CA LEU A 429 -8.25 -11.39 -27.58
C LEU A 429 -9.37 -12.25 -26.99
N GLY A 430 -10.63 -11.97 -27.18
CA GLY A 430 -11.81 -12.66 -26.63
C GLY A 430 -11.56 -13.96 -25.85
N SER A 431 -12.39 -14.31 -24.90
CA SER A 431 -12.20 -15.45 -23.99
C SER A 431 -12.27 -16.79 -24.70
N GLY A 432 -11.14 -17.34 -25.07
CA GLY A 432 -10.98 -18.77 -25.35
C GLY A 432 -10.66 -19.52 -24.05
N GLY A 433 -11.65 -20.13 -23.42
CA GLY A 433 -11.45 -21.12 -22.37
C GLY A 433 -11.75 -20.67 -20.94
N GLN A 434 -12.77 -21.29 -20.37
CA GLN A 434 -13.09 -21.23 -18.94
C GLN A 434 -11.98 -21.92 -18.12
N GLY A 435 -11.24 -21.15 -17.35
CA GLY A 435 -10.38 -21.67 -16.29
C GLY A 435 -11.26 -22.28 -15.17
N LYS A 436 -11.08 -23.55 -14.87
CA LYS A 436 -11.72 -24.22 -13.74
C LYS A 436 -11.26 -23.56 -12.43
N LYS A 437 -12.20 -23.02 -11.65
CA LYS A 437 -11.97 -22.57 -10.28
C LYS A 437 -11.52 -23.77 -9.42
N ALA A 438 -10.34 -23.70 -8.85
CA ALA A 438 -9.92 -24.60 -7.79
C ALA A 438 -10.64 -24.19 -6.50
N ALA A 439 -11.58 -25.03 -6.05
CA ALA A 439 -12.24 -24.87 -4.76
C ALA A 439 -11.32 -25.35 -3.65
N THR A 440 -10.86 -24.43 -2.81
CA THR A 440 -10.13 -24.78 -1.57
C THR A 440 -11.14 -25.30 -0.55
N SER A 441 -10.93 -26.51 -0.04
CA SER A 441 -11.85 -27.17 0.87
C SER A 441 -11.74 -26.62 2.29
N ALA A 442 -12.89 -26.34 2.89
CA ALA A 442 -13.07 -25.77 4.24
C ALA A 442 -12.82 -26.73 5.41
N LYS A 443 -12.11 -27.84 5.22
CA LYS A 443 -12.01 -28.92 6.22
C LYS A 443 -10.80 -28.88 7.18
N GLU A 444 -9.91 -27.91 7.09
CA GLU A 444 -8.71 -27.85 7.96
C GLU A 444 -8.75 -26.83 9.12
N LEU A 445 -9.81 -26.04 9.23
CA LEU A 445 -9.91 -24.97 10.24
C LEU A 445 -10.51 -25.41 11.61
N GLU A 446 -10.90 -26.67 11.76
CA GLU A 446 -11.71 -27.10 12.92
C GLU A 446 -10.89 -27.70 14.10
N LYS A 447 -9.56 -27.68 14.07
CA LYS A 447 -8.72 -28.32 15.12
C LYS A 447 -7.84 -27.40 15.95
N MET A 448 -8.02 -26.10 15.94
CA MET A 448 -7.27 -25.21 16.85
C MET A 448 -8.07 -24.92 18.12
N LYS A 449 -7.74 -25.58 19.21
CA LYS A 449 -8.22 -25.22 20.54
C LYS A 449 -7.58 -23.88 20.96
N LEU A 450 -8.36 -22.82 20.98
CA LEU A 450 -7.98 -21.53 21.56
C LEU A 450 -7.84 -21.69 23.07
N LYS A 451 -6.66 -21.40 23.63
CA LYS A 451 -6.47 -21.21 25.05
C LYS A 451 -7.16 -19.88 25.44
N HIS A 452 -8.08 -19.95 26.39
CA HIS A 452 -8.63 -18.76 27.03
C HIS A 452 -7.54 -18.07 27.85
N PHE A 453 -7.25 -16.85 27.51
CA PHE A 453 -6.49 -15.93 28.37
C PHE A 453 -7.49 -15.21 29.26
N SER A 454 -7.37 -15.41 30.58
CA SER A 454 -8.02 -14.55 31.55
C SER A 454 -7.07 -13.40 31.85
N THR A 455 -7.40 -12.19 31.43
CA THR A 455 -6.73 -10.97 31.90
C THR A 455 -7.69 -10.20 32.77
N ASP A 456 -7.24 -9.83 33.94
CA ASP A 456 -7.94 -8.89 34.86
C ASP A 456 -7.87 -7.43 34.39
N GLU A 457 -7.60 -7.20 33.10
CA GLU A 457 -7.58 -5.86 32.53
C GLU A 457 -8.98 -5.44 32.07
N GLU A 458 -9.30 -4.16 32.20
CA GLU A 458 -10.51 -3.53 31.66
C GLU A 458 -10.70 -3.94 30.17
N THR A 459 -11.74 -4.70 29.92
CA THR A 459 -12.04 -5.17 28.56
C THR A 459 -12.45 -4.00 27.67
N LEU A 460 -12.20 -4.09 26.37
CA LEU A 460 -12.64 -3.09 25.39
C LEU A 460 -14.14 -2.79 25.53
N SER A 461 -14.94 -3.80 25.87
CA SER A 461 -16.39 -3.67 26.07
C SER A 461 -16.77 -2.74 27.22
N SER A 462 -15.96 -2.62 28.28
CA SER A 462 -16.22 -1.71 29.39
C SER A 462 -16.02 -0.24 29.07
N LYS A 463 -15.29 0.04 27.97
CA LYS A 463 -15.00 1.41 27.46
C LYS A 463 -16.03 1.87 26.41
N ILE A 464 -16.91 0.99 25.97
CA ILE A 464 -17.93 1.31 24.96
C ILE A 464 -19.14 1.92 25.66
N ILE A 465 -19.54 3.10 25.22
CA ILE A 465 -20.77 3.76 25.63
C ILE A 465 -21.88 3.33 24.66
N ASP A 466 -22.91 2.67 25.17
CA ASP A 466 -24.08 2.18 24.41
C ASP A 466 -25.28 3.06 24.72
N THR A 467 -25.83 3.70 23.69
CA THR A 467 -26.95 4.64 23.81
C THR A 467 -27.97 4.46 22.69
N GLU A 468 -29.20 4.90 22.93
CA GLU A 468 -30.26 5.02 21.93
C GLU A 468 -30.65 6.50 21.79
N PRO A 469 -29.88 7.31 21.05
CA PRO A 469 -30.13 8.76 20.94
C PRO A 469 -31.46 9.09 20.30
N VAL A 470 -31.98 8.20 19.45
CA VAL A 470 -33.31 8.27 18.82
C VAL A 470 -33.87 6.87 18.78
N LYS A 471 -35.19 6.72 19.03
CA LYS A 471 -35.87 5.43 18.99
C LYS A 471 -35.55 4.64 17.71
N GLY A 472 -35.01 3.44 17.88
CA GLY A 472 -34.62 2.56 16.78
C GLY A 472 -33.19 2.77 16.26
N ILE A 473 -32.42 3.73 16.79
CA ILE A 473 -31.02 3.94 16.46
C ILE A 473 -30.16 3.62 17.67
N ARG A 474 -29.54 2.46 17.69
CA ARG A 474 -28.53 2.10 18.70
C ARG A 474 -27.18 2.66 18.27
N LEU A 475 -26.53 3.41 19.16
CA LEU A 475 -25.23 4.04 18.94
C LEU A 475 -24.21 3.50 19.95
N LEU A 476 -23.16 2.88 19.44
CA LEU A 476 -21.99 2.43 20.20
C LEU A 476 -20.84 3.41 19.95
N THR A 477 -20.30 4.00 21.00
CA THR A 477 -19.17 4.94 20.89
C THR A 477 -18.00 4.50 21.75
N LEU A 478 -16.79 4.66 21.18
CA LEU A 478 -15.52 4.44 21.84
C LEU A 478 -14.61 5.64 21.58
N LYS A 479 -14.28 6.38 22.65
CA LYS A 479 -13.40 7.56 22.54
C LYS A 479 -11.92 7.15 22.62
N ARG A 480 -11.11 7.57 21.63
CA ARG A 480 -9.66 7.28 21.57
C ARG A 480 -8.75 8.51 21.53
N GLY A 481 -9.28 9.72 21.36
CA GLY A 481 -8.50 10.96 21.41
C GLY A 481 -7.54 11.20 20.22
N THR A 482 -7.72 10.49 19.11
CA THR A 482 -6.83 10.58 17.93
C THR A 482 -7.18 11.74 16.98
N GLY A 483 -8.28 12.46 17.22
CA GLY A 483 -8.79 13.47 16.27
C GLY A 483 -9.39 12.89 14.98
N VAL A 484 -9.41 11.56 14.84
CA VAL A 484 -9.99 10.83 13.72
C VAL A 484 -11.26 10.13 14.16
N VAL A 485 -12.29 10.14 13.33
CA VAL A 485 -13.55 9.40 13.55
C VAL A 485 -13.67 8.30 12.50
N THR A 486 -13.82 7.06 12.97
CA THR A 486 -14.24 5.93 12.16
C THR A 486 -15.68 5.60 12.50
N MET A 487 -16.57 5.65 11.53
CA MET A 487 -18.00 5.39 11.68
C MET A 487 -18.38 4.16 10.87
N ARG A 488 -19.18 3.28 11.46
CA ARG A 488 -19.84 2.17 10.76
C ARG A 488 -21.26 2.04 11.24
N GLY A 489 -22.17 1.80 10.30
CA GLY A 489 -23.54 1.51 10.63
C GLY A 489 -24.18 0.55 9.64
N SER A 490 -25.29 -0.04 10.02
CA SER A 490 -26.06 -0.93 9.14
C SER A 490 -27.52 -0.99 9.54
N MET A 491 -28.37 -1.26 8.56
CA MET A 491 -29.80 -1.46 8.72
C MET A 491 -30.21 -2.82 8.13
N LEU A 492 -31.34 -3.38 8.57
CA LEU A 492 -31.89 -4.58 7.97
C LEU A 492 -32.19 -4.33 6.49
N GLY A 493 -31.75 -5.23 5.65
CA GLY A 493 -31.78 -5.16 4.19
C GLY A 493 -30.79 -6.18 3.64
N GLY A 494 -30.44 -6.10 2.38
CA GLY A 494 -29.48 -7.00 1.78
C GLY A 494 -30.13 -8.13 0.97
N ASP A 495 -29.29 -9.07 0.51
CA ASP A 495 -29.69 -10.05 -0.50
C ASP A 495 -30.86 -10.94 -0.08
N VAL A 496 -30.92 -11.32 1.19
CA VAL A 496 -32.02 -12.18 1.71
C VAL A 496 -33.37 -11.51 1.65
N TYR A 497 -33.45 -10.19 1.55
CA TYR A 497 -34.67 -9.42 1.38
C TYR A 497 -35.00 -9.12 -0.08
N SER A 498 -34.11 -9.43 -1.01
CA SER A 498 -34.23 -9.19 -2.45
C SER A 498 -34.89 -10.37 -3.13
N THR A 499 -36.18 -10.60 -2.86
CA THR A 499 -36.93 -11.81 -3.29
C THR A 499 -37.13 -11.94 -4.81
N LYS A 500 -37.14 -10.82 -5.54
CA LYS A 500 -37.39 -10.81 -7.00
C LYS A 500 -36.11 -10.69 -7.84
N ASN A 501 -35.10 -10.02 -7.32
CA ASN A 501 -33.83 -9.81 -8.01
C ASN A 501 -32.70 -9.72 -6.97
N SER A 502 -31.81 -10.69 -6.96
CA SER A 502 -30.70 -10.78 -6.00
C SER A 502 -29.74 -9.59 -6.02
N ARG A 503 -29.82 -8.71 -7.02
CA ARG A 503 -28.97 -7.50 -7.12
C ARG A 503 -29.65 -6.21 -6.66
N THR A 504 -30.88 -6.25 -6.22
CA THR A 504 -31.58 -5.03 -5.82
C THR A 504 -30.87 -4.32 -4.68
N ALA A 505 -30.42 -5.06 -3.67
CA ALA A 505 -29.69 -4.48 -2.53
C ALA A 505 -28.33 -3.89 -2.93
N ASP A 506 -27.60 -4.54 -3.85
CA ASP A 506 -26.35 -4.00 -4.42
C ASP A 506 -26.61 -2.68 -5.15
N MET A 507 -27.65 -2.64 -6.00
CA MET A 507 -27.97 -1.43 -6.74
C MET A 507 -28.45 -0.29 -5.81
N VAL A 508 -29.21 -0.59 -4.77
CA VAL A 508 -29.60 0.41 -3.76
C VAL A 508 -28.35 1.00 -3.10
N ALA A 509 -27.43 0.17 -2.61
CA ALA A 509 -26.20 0.62 -1.99
C ALA A 509 -25.37 1.49 -2.96
N ALA A 510 -25.23 1.06 -4.22
CA ALA A 510 -24.49 1.82 -5.25
C ALA A 510 -25.16 3.16 -5.61
N MET A 511 -26.48 3.25 -5.50
CA MET A 511 -27.23 4.45 -5.86
C MET A 511 -27.34 5.48 -4.73
N LEU A 512 -27.10 5.09 -3.45
CA LEU A 512 -27.17 6.00 -2.31
C LEU A 512 -26.11 7.13 -2.38
N ASP A 513 -25.03 6.94 -3.10
CA ASP A 513 -23.98 7.95 -3.29
C ASP A 513 -24.06 8.71 -4.63
N GLN A 514 -25.14 8.49 -5.41
CA GLN A 514 -25.33 9.12 -6.73
C GLN A 514 -26.11 10.46 -6.65
N GLY A 515 -26.37 10.97 -5.46
CA GLY A 515 -27.04 12.23 -5.21
C GLY A 515 -28.33 12.07 -4.41
N THR A 516 -28.79 13.21 -3.92
CA THR A 516 -30.05 13.34 -3.18
C THR A 516 -30.98 14.32 -3.90
N THR A 517 -32.20 14.46 -3.42
CA THR A 517 -33.12 15.51 -3.90
C THR A 517 -32.60 16.92 -3.57
N ASN A 518 -31.66 17.06 -2.64
CA ASN A 518 -31.09 18.34 -2.18
C ASN A 518 -29.72 18.67 -2.76
N MET A 519 -28.93 17.65 -3.14
CA MET A 519 -27.56 17.82 -3.62
C MET A 519 -27.24 16.80 -4.72
N SER A 520 -26.55 17.24 -5.75
CA SER A 520 -25.97 16.35 -6.76
C SER A 520 -24.84 15.49 -6.18
N LYS A 521 -24.50 14.38 -6.84
CA LYS A 521 -23.35 13.53 -6.48
C LYS A 521 -22.03 14.31 -6.41
N PHE A 522 -21.88 15.32 -7.27
CA PHE A 522 -20.67 16.14 -7.30
C PHE A 522 -20.60 17.12 -6.11
N GLU A 523 -21.72 17.70 -5.68
CA GLU A 523 -21.78 18.58 -4.50
C GLU A 523 -21.53 17.80 -3.21
N ILE A 524 -22.07 16.57 -3.09
CA ILE A 524 -21.78 15.68 -1.96
C ILE A 524 -20.29 15.32 -1.93
N SER A 525 -19.76 14.90 -3.08
CA SER A 525 -18.34 14.57 -3.21
C SER A 525 -17.44 15.76 -2.92
N GLU A 526 -17.79 16.97 -3.39
CA GLU A 526 -17.00 18.18 -3.13
C GLU A 526 -16.89 18.47 -1.62
N LYS A 527 -17.98 18.35 -0.87
CA LYS A 527 -17.97 18.54 0.59
C LYS A 527 -17.10 17.51 1.29
N LEU A 528 -17.24 16.23 0.94
CA LEU A 528 -16.44 15.14 1.52
C LEU A 528 -14.96 15.27 1.14
N GLU A 529 -14.67 15.47 -0.13
CA GLU A 529 -13.31 15.58 -0.66
C GLU A 529 -12.56 16.80 -0.11
N SER A 530 -13.23 17.95 0.05
CA SER A 530 -12.63 19.17 0.62
C SER A 530 -12.25 19.02 2.09
N ALA A 531 -12.95 18.15 2.83
CA ALA A 531 -12.65 17.80 4.21
C ALA A 531 -11.69 16.58 4.33
N GLY A 532 -11.30 15.96 3.22
CA GLY A 532 -10.58 14.70 3.22
C GLY A 532 -11.39 13.54 3.81
N ALA A 533 -12.70 13.68 3.91
CA ALA A 533 -13.63 12.71 4.46
C ALA A 533 -14.00 11.64 3.43
N ARG A 534 -14.34 10.46 3.92
CA ARG A 534 -14.86 9.36 3.10
C ARG A 534 -16.18 8.87 3.69
N LEU A 535 -17.15 8.63 2.82
CA LEU A 535 -18.42 8.00 3.15
C LEU A 535 -18.77 7.03 2.02
N SER A 536 -19.11 5.80 2.36
CA SER A 536 -19.43 4.76 1.39
C SER A 536 -20.55 3.87 1.89
N PHE A 537 -21.30 3.27 0.95
CA PHE A 537 -22.38 2.33 1.22
C PHE A 537 -21.99 0.94 0.69
N PHE A 538 -22.43 -0.09 1.37
CA PHE A 538 -22.17 -1.48 0.98
C PHE A 538 -23.38 -2.36 1.25
N ASN A 539 -23.51 -3.42 0.47
CA ASN A 539 -24.49 -4.48 0.66
C ASN A 539 -23.83 -5.72 1.26
N GLY A 540 -24.59 -6.44 2.07
CA GLY A 540 -24.26 -7.75 2.60
C GLY A 540 -25.47 -8.68 2.56
N GLN A 541 -25.33 -9.92 3.02
CA GLN A 541 -26.39 -10.91 2.96
C GLN A 541 -27.69 -10.44 3.63
N ALA A 542 -27.61 -9.93 4.85
CA ALA A 542 -28.78 -9.54 5.65
C ALA A 542 -28.85 -8.05 5.99
N ARG A 543 -27.88 -7.24 5.58
CA ARG A 543 -27.78 -5.83 5.95
C ARG A 543 -27.21 -4.98 4.82
N VAL A 544 -27.79 -3.81 4.63
CA VAL A 544 -27.16 -2.71 3.91
C VAL A 544 -26.47 -1.84 4.95
N GLY A 545 -25.24 -1.43 4.67
CA GLY A 545 -24.44 -0.66 5.61
C GLY A 545 -23.77 0.55 4.98
N PHE A 546 -23.15 1.33 5.86
CA PHE A 546 -22.31 2.46 5.51
C PHE A 546 -21.05 2.46 6.36
N SER A 547 -19.99 3.05 5.82
CA SER A 547 -18.75 3.34 6.55
C SER A 547 -18.26 4.73 6.22
N GLY A 548 -17.68 5.40 7.20
CA GLY A 548 -17.10 6.72 7.04
C GLY A 548 -15.82 6.86 7.85
N ASN A 549 -14.84 7.60 7.28
CA ASN A 549 -13.63 8.05 7.95
C ASN A 549 -13.47 9.54 7.72
N PHE A 550 -13.31 10.30 8.78
CA PHE A 550 -13.23 11.76 8.72
C PHE A 550 -12.55 12.33 9.97
N LEU A 551 -12.17 13.59 9.93
CA LEU A 551 -11.65 14.29 11.10
C LEU A 551 -12.80 14.67 12.06
N SER A 552 -12.52 14.73 13.37
CA SER A 552 -13.55 14.97 14.37
C SER A 552 -14.27 16.32 14.19
N GLU A 553 -13.61 17.31 13.63
CA GLU A 553 -14.19 18.64 13.29
C GLU A 553 -15.27 18.54 12.21
N ASP A 554 -15.22 17.55 11.33
CA ASP A 554 -16.16 17.36 10.21
C ASP A 554 -17.36 16.48 10.56
N THR A 555 -17.48 16.03 11.80
CA THR A 555 -18.51 15.08 12.27
C THR A 555 -19.92 15.52 11.90
N ASN A 556 -20.27 16.78 12.16
CA ASN A 556 -21.61 17.31 11.87
C ASN A 556 -21.94 17.31 10.38
N MET A 557 -20.96 17.69 9.55
CA MET A 557 -21.10 17.73 8.09
C MET A 557 -21.31 16.31 7.55
N VAL A 558 -20.47 15.35 7.95
CA VAL A 558 -20.56 13.97 7.44
C VAL A 558 -21.83 13.26 7.89
N ILE A 559 -22.25 13.42 9.15
CA ILE A 559 -23.52 12.88 9.64
C ILE A 559 -24.71 13.52 8.90
N GLY A 560 -24.66 14.84 8.63
CA GLY A 560 -25.69 15.53 7.85
C GLY A 560 -25.81 14.99 6.43
N LEU A 561 -24.67 14.76 5.73
CA LEU A 561 -24.64 14.15 4.41
C LEU A 561 -25.18 12.70 4.43
N LEU A 562 -24.76 11.90 5.41
CA LEU A 562 -25.27 10.53 5.59
C LEU A 562 -26.79 10.51 5.76
N ALA A 563 -27.31 11.41 6.62
CA ALA A 563 -28.74 11.50 6.86
C ALA A 563 -29.52 11.90 5.61
N ASP A 564 -28.99 12.82 4.81
CA ASP A 564 -29.60 13.25 3.55
C ASP A 564 -29.59 12.11 2.51
N GLN A 565 -28.46 11.42 2.33
CA GLN A 565 -28.34 10.30 1.40
C GLN A 565 -29.26 9.12 1.77
N LEU A 566 -29.49 8.86 3.06
CA LEU A 566 -30.39 7.80 3.52
C LEU A 566 -31.87 8.18 3.43
N LYS A 567 -32.24 9.47 3.63
CA LYS A 567 -33.62 9.92 3.67
C LYS A 567 -34.15 10.41 2.33
N ASN A 568 -33.29 11.01 1.52
CA ASN A 568 -33.66 11.73 0.32
C ASN A 568 -32.89 11.27 -0.95
N PRO A 569 -32.59 9.98 -1.13
CA PRO A 569 -31.83 9.52 -2.31
C PRO A 569 -32.57 9.85 -3.61
N LEU A 570 -31.83 10.30 -4.63
CA LEU A 570 -32.42 10.69 -5.90
C LEU A 570 -32.84 9.51 -6.78
N PHE A 571 -32.04 8.42 -6.79
CA PHE A 571 -32.22 7.22 -7.64
C PHE A 571 -32.48 7.56 -9.13
N ALA A 572 -31.68 8.46 -9.70
CA ALA A 572 -31.82 8.87 -11.08
C ALA A 572 -31.65 7.71 -12.06
N GLU A 573 -32.55 7.60 -13.05
CA GLU A 573 -32.58 6.48 -14.02
C GLU A 573 -31.26 6.38 -14.82
N GLY A 574 -30.68 7.52 -15.23
CA GLY A 574 -29.42 7.55 -15.96
C GLY A 574 -28.22 6.97 -15.17
N ASP A 575 -28.14 7.31 -13.87
CA ASP A 575 -27.11 6.76 -12.99
C ASP A 575 -27.35 5.27 -12.69
N LEU A 576 -28.61 4.83 -12.61
CA LEU A 576 -28.95 3.43 -12.45
C LEU A 576 -28.53 2.60 -13.68
N GLU A 577 -28.80 3.06 -14.89
CA GLU A 577 -28.39 2.37 -16.12
C GLU A 577 -26.87 2.32 -16.25
N LYS A 578 -26.16 3.37 -15.87
CA LYS A 578 -24.69 3.37 -15.81
C LYS A 578 -24.19 2.33 -14.79
N SER A 579 -24.72 2.32 -13.57
CA SER A 579 -24.34 1.35 -12.52
C SER A 579 -24.63 -0.10 -12.93
N LYS A 580 -25.71 -0.36 -13.67
CA LYS A 580 -25.99 -1.68 -14.25
C LYS A 580 -24.93 -2.11 -15.27
N LYS A 581 -24.52 -1.21 -16.17
CA LYS A 581 -23.46 -1.48 -17.16
C LYS A 581 -22.13 -1.78 -16.48
N ASP A 582 -21.72 -0.97 -15.53
CA ASP A 582 -20.47 -1.14 -14.78
C ASP A 582 -20.46 -2.45 -13.97
N SER A 583 -21.56 -2.78 -13.30
CA SER A 583 -21.71 -4.04 -12.56
C SER A 583 -21.65 -5.28 -13.47
N ASN A 584 -22.18 -5.20 -14.70
CA ASN A 584 -22.12 -6.30 -15.66
C ASN A 584 -20.70 -6.46 -16.22
N THR A 585 -19.95 -5.38 -16.42
CA THR A 585 -18.56 -5.40 -16.88
C THR A 585 -17.65 -6.02 -15.81
N ASN A 586 -17.78 -5.61 -14.54
CA ASN A 586 -16.99 -6.15 -13.42
C ASN A 586 -17.26 -7.64 -13.13
N LYS A 587 -18.50 -8.15 -13.39
CA LYS A 587 -18.79 -9.60 -13.24
C LYS A 587 -18.19 -10.46 -14.33
N ARG A 588 -17.87 -9.90 -15.46
CA ARG A 588 -17.15 -10.64 -16.52
C ARG A 588 -15.66 -10.79 -16.21
N GLN A 589 -15.16 -10.05 -15.21
CA GLN A 589 -13.73 -10.09 -14.77
C GLN A 589 -13.47 -11.09 -13.63
N ASN A 590 -14.50 -11.49 -12.86
CA ASN A 590 -14.46 -12.48 -11.78
C ASN A 590 -15.03 -13.83 -12.25
#